data_e4446c77b30c592e0d23d23e44cc821d
#
_entry.id   e4446c77b30c592e0d23d23e44cc821d
#
_cell.length_a   1.000
_cell.length_b   1.000
_cell.length_c   1.000
_cell.angle_alpha   90.00
_cell.angle_beta   90.00
_cell.angle_gamma   90.00
#
_symmetry.space_group_name_H-M   'P 1'
#
loop_
_entity.id
_entity.type
_entity.pdbx_description
1 polymer ?
#
loop_
_entity_poly.entity_id
_entity_poly.type
_entity_poly.pdbx_seq_one_letter_code
_entity_poly.pdbx_strand_id
1 'polypeptide(L)'
;MAHKTEHHPDGYDRNTEIALFRYGLIAPVIHNPPPKGQLEQALRDLAAQCYQSPTSACTRVSVTTLRRYLKAYRSGGFDALRPVGRGDLGAPRAFSPELLDRAIALREQQPERTTRTLVDILARDERLQAEKLPNVHTLATHLRQAGKTRRLLAQAPRVFRRFEKEQVNALWQGDALVGPWLPDPQLPARKRRAHLFCFLDDHSRLVPFGEFFFDEALPRMERVLKVALLRRGLPRAIYVDNGQVYSSIQFGAALATLGIRRFQTAPYSPEGKGKQERFFETLRLQFLPEVEASGLTTLTALNESFWAWLERVYHQHVHSETHQTPLARFAAGLDQVRPVDPETLRRAFLWREKRTVRKDGTLSLQGNRYQVPSNLVGRTLELRFDPFDLAEMELYLDGKELGRATVLLQGRSRHLAVAGLDGELSIPAKAKPQVDFLAALRAEQQTVSQQALGRLSFASLLPNPRKPASNPSEE
;
A
#
# COMPACT_ATOMS: atom_id res chain seq x y z
N MET A 1 -1.14 -26.38 21.69
CA MET A 1 -2.30 -26.11 20.79
C MET A 1 -3.34 -27.18 21.04
N ALA A 2 -4.45 -26.78 21.63
CA ALA A 2 -5.59 -27.69 21.81
C ALA A 2 -6.07 -28.14 20.43
N HIS A 3 -6.21 -29.43 20.23
CA HIS A 3 -6.92 -29.99 19.08
C HIS A 3 -8.30 -29.30 19.00
N LYS A 4 -8.56 -28.56 17.92
CA LYS A 4 -9.94 -28.22 17.58
C LYS A 4 -10.69 -29.51 17.44
N THR A 5 -11.46 -29.88 18.45
CA THR A 5 -12.53 -30.83 18.35
C THR A 5 -13.59 -30.22 17.44
N GLU A 6 -13.65 -30.67 16.20
CA GLU A 6 -14.79 -30.37 15.32
C GLU A 6 -16.01 -31.06 15.98
N HIS A 7 -16.83 -30.29 16.67
CA HIS A 7 -18.12 -30.75 17.18
C HIS A 7 -19.09 -30.88 16.02
N HIS A 8 -19.56 -32.11 15.81
CA HIS A 8 -20.74 -32.39 14.97
C HIS A 8 -22.01 -31.84 15.67
N PRO A 9 -23.07 -31.47 14.92
CA PRO A 9 -24.31 -30.93 15.49
C PRO A 9 -24.96 -31.79 16.58
N ASP A 10 -24.64 -33.08 16.68
CA ASP A 10 -25.18 -34.01 17.70
C ASP A 10 -24.30 -34.17 18.96
N GLY A 11 -23.25 -33.37 19.14
CA GLY A 11 -22.45 -33.28 20.37
C GLY A 11 -21.44 -34.42 20.61
N TYR A 12 -21.23 -35.34 19.67
CA TYR A 12 -20.28 -36.45 19.83
C TYR A 12 -18.90 -36.09 19.25
N ASP A 13 -17.84 -36.50 19.98
CA ASP A 13 -16.48 -36.45 19.48
C ASP A 13 -16.30 -37.43 18.31
N ARG A 14 -15.51 -37.03 17.29
CA ARG A 14 -15.22 -37.85 16.09
C ARG A 14 -14.72 -39.25 16.40
N ASN A 15 -14.01 -39.45 17.49
CA ASN A 15 -13.56 -40.77 17.95
C ASN A 15 -14.73 -41.62 18.43
N THR A 16 -15.73 -41.00 19.01
CA THR A 16 -16.97 -41.65 19.44
C THR A 16 -17.84 -42.06 18.24
N GLU A 17 -17.94 -41.22 17.22
CA GLU A 17 -18.62 -41.55 15.95
C GLU A 17 -17.99 -42.79 15.26
N ILE A 18 -16.64 -42.79 15.20
CA ILE A 18 -15.92 -43.96 14.64
C ILE A 18 -16.15 -45.21 15.50
N ALA A 19 -16.19 -45.10 16.81
CA ALA A 19 -16.49 -46.22 17.70
C ALA A 19 -17.91 -46.73 17.51
N LEU A 20 -18.90 -45.85 17.39
CA LEU A 20 -20.29 -46.17 17.07
C LEU A 20 -20.41 -46.88 15.72
N PHE A 21 -19.77 -46.41 14.71
CA PHE A 21 -19.70 -47.08 13.41
C PHE A 21 -19.11 -48.49 13.52
N ARG A 22 -17.97 -48.65 14.20
CA ARG A 22 -17.33 -49.97 14.41
C ARG A 22 -18.23 -50.93 15.22
N TYR A 23 -18.92 -50.38 16.22
CA TYR A 23 -19.91 -51.13 16.98
C TYR A 23 -21.09 -51.59 16.12
N GLY A 24 -21.66 -50.68 15.32
CA GLY A 24 -22.76 -51.00 14.40
C GLY A 24 -22.44 -52.15 13.44
N LEU A 25 -21.19 -52.25 12.97
CA LEU A 25 -20.74 -53.35 12.10
C LEU A 25 -20.75 -54.70 12.79
N ILE A 26 -20.50 -54.78 14.08
CA ILE A 26 -20.45 -56.06 14.84
C ILE A 26 -21.67 -56.33 15.70
N ALA A 27 -22.53 -55.34 15.86
CA ALA A 27 -23.75 -55.43 16.67
C ALA A 27 -24.65 -56.63 16.31
N PRO A 28 -24.89 -57.01 15.02
CA PRO A 28 -25.65 -58.16 14.68
C PRO A 28 -25.11 -59.46 15.27
N VAL A 29 -23.80 -59.62 15.34
CA VAL A 29 -23.12 -60.84 15.89
C VAL A 29 -23.06 -60.81 17.42
N ILE A 30 -23.11 -59.63 18.03
CA ILE A 30 -23.10 -59.44 19.49
C ILE A 30 -24.50 -59.75 20.06
N HIS A 31 -25.55 -59.19 19.45
CA HIS A 31 -26.94 -59.35 19.95
C HIS A 31 -27.62 -60.67 19.55
N ASN A 32 -27.24 -61.15 18.35
CA ASN A 32 -27.77 -62.46 17.87
C ASN A 32 -26.54 -63.35 17.51
N PRO A 33 -25.90 -63.97 18.50
CA PRO A 33 -24.73 -64.79 18.27
C PRO A 33 -25.08 -65.99 17.40
N PRO A 34 -24.33 -66.20 16.27
CA PRO A 34 -24.62 -67.36 15.41
C PRO A 34 -24.30 -68.68 16.11
N PRO A 35 -24.94 -69.80 15.70
CA PRO A 35 -24.66 -71.11 16.24
C PRO A 35 -23.17 -71.51 16.18
N LYS A 36 -22.78 -72.44 17.08
CA LYS A 36 -21.36 -72.92 17.08
C LYS A 36 -20.94 -73.37 15.69
N GLY A 37 -19.79 -72.82 15.21
CA GLY A 37 -19.20 -73.07 13.87
C GLY A 37 -19.67 -72.19 12.74
N GLN A 38 -20.70 -71.36 12.89
CA GLN A 38 -21.24 -70.48 11.84
C GLN A 38 -20.77 -69.00 11.92
N LEU A 39 -19.90 -68.64 12.88
CA LEU A 39 -19.43 -67.32 13.07
C LEU A 39 -18.68 -66.76 11.82
N GLU A 40 -17.88 -67.63 11.17
CA GLU A 40 -17.13 -67.23 9.98
C GLU A 40 -18.06 -66.88 8.81
N GLN A 41 -19.13 -67.63 8.61
CA GLN A 41 -20.09 -67.30 7.57
C GLN A 41 -20.84 -66.02 7.88
N ALA A 42 -21.30 -65.81 9.11
CA ALA A 42 -21.92 -64.54 9.51
C ALA A 42 -21.00 -63.32 9.30
N LEU A 43 -19.69 -63.44 9.58
CA LEU A 43 -18.73 -62.36 9.31
C LEU A 43 -18.49 -62.13 7.81
N ARG A 44 -18.58 -63.15 6.96
CA ARG A 44 -18.50 -63.01 5.49
C ARG A 44 -19.74 -62.30 4.94
N ASP A 45 -20.92 -62.63 5.45
CA ASP A 45 -22.16 -61.98 5.03
C ASP A 45 -22.18 -60.50 5.39
N LEU A 46 -21.65 -60.13 6.57
CA LEU A 46 -21.45 -58.73 6.96
C LEU A 46 -20.40 -58.05 6.10
N ALA A 47 -19.28 -58.73 5.76
CA ALA A 47 -18.22 -58.14 4.93
C ALA A 47 -18.64 -57.89 3.47
N ALA A 48 -19.66 -58.61 2.98
CA ALA A 48 -20.22 -58.45 1.64
C ALA A 48 -21.05 -57.17 1.48
N GLN A 49 -21.51 -56.59 2.59
CA GLN A 49 -22.35 -55.39 2.61
C GLN A 49 -21.53 -54.10 2.48
N CYS A 50 -22.17 -53.03 1.98
CA CYS A 50 -21.66 -51.71 1.96
C CYS A 50 -22.26 -50.86 3.07
N TYR A 51 -21.43 -50.18 3.85
CA TYR A 51 -21.83 -49.39 5.01
C TYR A 51 -21.52 -47.93 4.81
N GLN A 52 -22.40 -47.06 5.25
CA GLN A 52 -22.10 -45.63 5.36
C GLN A 52 -21.21 -45.42 6.58
N SER A 53 -20.00 -44.87 6.34
CA SER A 53 -19.07 -44.55 7.41
C SER A 53 -18.97 -43.03 7.62
N PRO A 54 -18.47 -42.54 8.76
CA PRO A 54 -18.26 -41.11 9.00
C PRO A 54 -17.34 -40.45 7.98
N THR A 55 -16.61 -41.23 7.16
CA THR A 55 -15.63 -40.72 6.19
C THR A 55 -15.95 -41.04 4.73
N SER A 56 -16.97 -41.89 4.47
CA SER A 56 -17.31 -42.35 3.10
C SER A 56 -18.74 -42.83 3.01
N ALA A 57 -19.42 -42.53 1.92
CA ALA A 57 -20.79 -42.95 1.64
C ALA A 57 -20.93 -44.46 1.45
N CYS A 58 -19.86 -45.17 1.07
CA CYS A 58 -19.84 -46.64 0.94
C CYS A 58 -18.47 -47.15 1.38
N THR A 59 -18.44 -47.90 2.48
CA THR A 59 -17.22 -48.55 3.00
C THR A 59 -17.48 -50.07 3.11
N ARG A 60 -16.64 -50.90 2.48
CA ARG A 60 -16.61 -52.33 2.67
C ARG A 60 -15.56 -52.70 3.70
N VAL A 61 -15.89 -53.59 4.61
CA VAL A 61 -15.01 -53.95 5.73
C VAL A 61 -14.62 -55.43 5.59
N SER A 62 -13.36 -55.75 5.66
CA SER A 62 -12.89 -57.14 5.55
C SER A 62 -13.30 -57.98 6.79
N VAL A 63 -13.46 -59.30 6.59
CA VAL A 63 -13.72 -60.27 7.66
C VAL A 63 -12.66 -60.16 8.78
N THR A 64 -11.40 -59.97 8.44
CA THR A 64 -10.33 -59.81 9.40
C THR A 64 -10.54 -58.55 10.28
N THR A 65 -11.01 -57.46 9.69
CA THR A 65 -11.30 -56.22 10.43
C THR A 65 -12.52 -56.39 11.36
N LEU A 66 -13.59 -57.04 10.91
CA LEU A 66 -14.75 -57.37 11.74
C LEU A 66 -14.36 -58.25 12.92
N ARG A 67 -13.51 -59.27 12.68
CA ARG A 67 -13.00 -60.17 13.74
C ARG A 67 -12.15 -59.38 14.76
N ARG A 68 -11.32 -58.41 14.29
CA ARG A 68 -10.53 -57.55 15.17
C ARG A 68 -11.44 -56.67 16.04
N TYR A 69 -12.49 -56.07 15.47
CA TYR A 69 -13.44 -55.28 16.25
C TYR A 69 -14.22 -56.11 17.26
N LEU A 70 -14.66 -57.33 16.88
CA LEU A 70 -15.36 -58.21 17.78
C LEU A 70 -14.46 -58.67 18.95
N LYS A 71 -13.17 -58.94 18.67
CA LYS A 71 -12.19 -59.28 19.72
C LYS A 71 -11.93 -58.06 20.64
N ALA A 72 -11.75 -56.85 20.09
CA ALA A 72 -11.57 -55.63 20.87
C ALA A 72 -12.79 -55.36 21.78
N TYR A 73 -14.00 -55.47 21.25
CA TYR A 73 -15.21 -55.26 22.04
C TYR A 73 -15.35 -56.30 23.18
N ARG A 74 -15.04 -57.59 22.91
CA ARG A 74 -15.08 -58.65 23.94
C ARG A 74 -14.04 -58.47 25.04
N SER A 75 -12.92 -57.81 24.76
CA SER A 75 -11.84 -57.60 25.75
C SER A 75 -11.96 -56.30 26.55
N GLY A 76 -12.55 -55.22 25.97
CA GLY A 76 -12.58 -53.91 26.63
C GLY A 76 -13.83 -53.10 26.38
N GLY A 77 -14.94 -53.76 25.92
CA GLY A 77 -16.22 -53.09 25.72
C GLY A 77 -16.17 -52.05 24.58
N PHE A 78 -17.12 -51.09 24.64
CA PHE A 78 -17.30 -50.07 23.63
C PHE A 78 -16.05 -49.16 23.50
N ASP A 79 -15.41 -48.86 24.63
CA ASP A 79 -14.24 -47.93 24.62
C ASP A 79 -13.03 -48.52 23.86
N ALA A 80 -12.89 -49.84 23.79
CA ALA A 80 -11.86 -50.51 23.01
C ALA A 80 -12.07 -50.39 21.49
N LEU A 81 -13.22 -49.91 21.06
CA LEU A 81 -13.51 -49.61 19.65
C LEU A 81 -13.11 -48.18 19.25
N ARG A 82 -12.81 -47.32 20.19
CA ARG A 82 -12.30 -45.97 19.90
C ARG A 82 -10.94 -46.04 19.17
N PRO A 83 -10.67 -45.15 18.19
CA PRO A 83 -9.36 -45.07 17.58
C PRO A 83 -8.32 -44.72 18.64
N VAL A 84 -7.32 -45.57 18.80
CA VAL A 84 -6.15 -45.21 19.61
C VAL A 84 -5.25 -44.34 18.75
N GLY A 85 -5.00 -43.11 19.21
CA GLY A 85 -4.02 -42.23 18.57
C GLY A 85 -2.64 -42.91 18.51
N ARG A 86 -1.90 -42.67 17.43
CA ARG A 86 -0.53 -43.16 17.34
C ARG A 86 0.31 -42.49 18.42
N GLY A 87 0.95 -43.27 19.29
CA GLY A 87 1.80 -42.77 20.36
C GLY A 87 3.11 -42.05 19.90
N ASP A 88 3.41 -42.16 18.60
CA ASP A 88 4.56 -41.53 17.95
C ASP A 88 4.19 -40.25 17.18
N LEU A 89 2.98 -39.72 17.35
CA LEU A 89 2.56 -38.45 16.77
C LEU A 89 3.35 -37.30 17.42
N GLY A 90 4.26 -36.71 16.61
CA GLY A 90 5.11 -35.58 17.04
C GLY A 90 6.59 -35.92 17.23
N ALA A 91 6.97 -37.20 17.38
CA ALA A 91 8.37 -37.60 17.44
C ALA A 91 8.97 -37.66 16.03
N PRO A 92 10.13 -37.08 15.76
CA PRO A 92 10.80 -37.18 14.49
C PRO A 92 11.33 -38.62 14.27
N ARG A 93 10.84 -39.30 13.22
CA ARG A 93 11.37 -40.60 12.81
C ARG A 93 12.62 -40.50 11.92
N ALA A 94 12.81 -39.32 11.32
CA ALA A 94 13.84 -39.10 10.32
C ALA A 94 15.18 -38.61 10.92
N PHE A 95 15.20 -38.22 12.19
CA PHE A 95 16.39 -37.70 12.89
C PHE A 95 16.14 -37.74 14.43
N SER A 96 17.20 -37.63 15.22
CA SER A 96 17.12 -37.75 16.69
C SER A 96 16.37 -36.57 17.35
N PRO A 97 15.80 -36.80 18.56
CA PRO A 97 15.27 -35.72 19.38
C PRO A 97 16.32 -34.63 19.70
N GLU A 98 17.56 -35.03 19.93
CA GLU A 98 18.70 -34.15 20.24
C GLU A 98 18.98 -33.16 19.09
N LEU A 99 18.87 -33.63 17.85
CA LEU A 99 19.00 -32.77 16.66
C LEU A 99 17.86 -31.77 16.59
N LEU A 100 16.64 -32.16 16.96
CA LEU A 100 15.48 -31.22 17.02
C LEU A 100 15.71 -30.16 18.09
N ASP A 101 16.12 -30.55 19.30
CA ASP A 101 16.40 -29.64 20.40
C ASP A 101 17.51 -28.64 20.01
N ARG A 102 18.54 -29.13 19.35
CA ARG A 102 19.61 -28.28 18.81
C ARG A 102 19.10 -27.30 17.76
N ALA A 103 18.24 -27.74 16.85
CA ALA A 103 17.59 -26.88 15.86
C ALA A 103 16.72 -25.81 16.52
N ILE A 104 15.99 -26.18 17.59
CA ILE A 104 15.17 -25.25 18.39
C ILE A 104 16.08 -24.20 19.04
N ALA A 105 17.14 -24.63 19.74
CA ALA A 105 18.09 -23.71 20.38
C ALA A 105 18.72 -22.73 19.38
N LEU A 106 19.13 -23.21 18.21
CA LEU A 106 19.67 -22.37 17.15
C LEU A 106 18.65 -21.38 16.61
N ARG A 107 17.39 -21.76 16.54
CA ARG A 107 16.27 -20.88 16.13
C ARG A 107 15.97 -19.83 17.19
N GLU A 108 15.97 -20.20 18.47
CA GLU A 108 15.75 -19.28 19.58
C GLU A 108 16.89 -18.26 19.71
N GLN A 109 18.13 -18.71 19.53
CA GLN A 109 19.30 -17.84 19.51
C GLN A 109 19.19 -16.73 18.46
N GLN A 110 18.70 -17.06 17.27
CA GLN A 110 18.51 -16.13 16.16
C GLN A 110 17.23 -16.48 15.38
N PRO A 111 16.09 -15.87 15.75
CA PRO A 111 14.78 -16.17 15.14
C PRO A 111 14.72 -15.98 13.63
N GLU A 112 15.54 -15.11 13.07
CA GLU A 112 15.54 -14.77 11.64
C GLU A 112 16.21 -15.84 10.75
N ARG A 113 16.96 -16.80 11.31
CA ARG A 113 17.57 -17.88 10.53
C ARG A 113 16.49 -18.64 9.75
N THR A 114 16.72 -18.90 8.47
CA THR A 114 15.81 -19.74 7.68
C THR A 114 15.94 -21.20 8.10
N THR A 115 14.93 -22.05 7.83
CA THR A 115 15.06 -23.48 8.10
C THR A 115 16.19 -24.13 7.29
N ARG A 116 16.44 -23.63 6.08
CA ARG A 116 17.59 -24.05 5.27
C ARG A 116 18.90 -23.74 5.99
N THR A 117 19.06 -22.52 6.47
CA THR A 117 20.25 -22.11 7.24
C THR A 117 20.45 -22.97 8.48
N LEU A 118 19.36 -23.36 9.18
CA LEU A 118 19.47 -24.27 10.33
C LEU A 118 20.02 -25.63 9.91
N VAL A 119 19.53 -26.22 8.82
CA VAL A 119 20.07 -27.49 8.28
C VAL A 119 21.55 -27.35 7.92
N ASP A 120 21.91 -26.23 7.28
CA ASP A 120 23.32 -25.98 6.88
C ASP A 120 24.25 -25.79 8.10
N ILE A 121 23.76 -25.24 9.22
CA ILE A 121 24.50 -25.13 10.49
C ILE A 121 24.62 -26.50 11.15
N LEU A 122 23.52 -27.26 11.23
CA LEU A 122 23.50 -28.60 11.80
C LEU A 122 24.45 -29.57 11.06
N ALA A 123 24.56 -29.41 9.73
CA ALA A 123 25.50 -30.16 8.91
C ALA A 123 26.97 -29.93 9.29
N ARG A 124 27.28 -28.81 9.93
CA ARG A 124 28.65 -28.42 10.33
C ARG A 124 28.88 -28.57 11.83
N ASP A 125 27.86 -28.97 12.61
CA ASP A 125 28.01 -29.22 14.03
C ASP A 125 28.74 -30.55 14.26
N GLU A 126 29.94 -30.49 14.78
CA GLU A 126 30.80 -31.67 15.02
C GLU A 126 30.14 -32.71 15.92
N ARG A 127 29.21 -32.30 16.78
CA ARG A 127 28.51 -33.22 17.69
C ARG A 127 27.46 -34.07 17.00
N LEU A 128 27.04 -33.66 15.79
CA LEU A 128 25.94 -34.26 15.02
C LEU A 128 26.46 -34.91 13.72
N GLN A 129 27.77 -34.98 13.50
CA GLN A 129 28.39 -35.50 12.25
C GLN A 129 27.98 -36.93 11.90
N ALA A 130 27.61 -37.76 12.88
CA ALA A 130 27.18 -39.13 12.68
C ALA A 130 25.65 -39.26 12.41
N GLU A 131 24.90 -38.19 12.50
CA GLU A 131 23.44 -38.22 12.37
C GLU A 131 22.96 -37.89 10.95
N LYS A 132 21.89 -38.54 10.55
CA LYS A 132 21.20 -38.24 9.30
C LYS A 132 20.51 -36.88 9.40
N LEU A 133 20.94 -35.92 8.61
CA LEU A 133 20.35 -34.61 8.56
C LEU A 133 18.88 -34.63 8.06
N PRO A 134 17.98 -33.84 8.66
CA PRO A 134 16.60 -33.77 8.25
C PRO A 134 16.46 -33.08 6.89
N ASN A 135 15.43 -33.48 6.14
CA ASN A 135 14.96 -32.62 5.05
C ASN A 135 14.42 -31.29 5.61
N VAL A 136 14.67 -30.21 4.90
CA VAL A 136 14.22 -28.84 5.28
C VAL A 136 12.71 -28.79 5.58
N HIS A 137 11.90 -29.50 4.79
CA HIS A 137 10.45 -29.58 4.97
C HIS A 137 10.06 -30.30 6.26
N THR A 138 10.73 -31.42 6.55
CA THR A 138 10.49 -32.21 7.76
C THR A 138 10.87 -31.40 9.00
N LEU A 139 12.04 -30.78 9.02
CA LEU A 139 12.46 -29.91 10.11
C LEU A 139 11.49 -28.72 10.30
N ALA A 140 11.06 -28.09 9.21
CA ALA A 140 10.09 -26.99 9.29
C ALA A 140 8.75 -27.43 9.92
N THR A 141 8.30 -28.66 9.66
CA THR A 141 7.09 -29.20 10.23
C THR A 141 7.23 -29.41 11.74
N HIS A 142 8.34 -30.00 12.20
CA HIS A 142 8.61 -30.20 13.63
C HIS A 142 8.80 -28.87 14.38
N LEU A 143 9.52 -27.90 13.78
CA LEU A 143 9.63 -26.56 14.37
C LEU A 143 8.27 -25.86 14.47
N ARG A 144 7.34 -26.08 13.52
CA ARG A 144 5.96 -25.56 13.58
C ARG A 144 5.17 -26.24 14.70
N GLN A 145 5.27 -27.57 14.83
CA GLN A 145 4.63 -28.33 15.91
C GLN A 145 5.15 -27.91 17.29
N ALA A 146 6.43 -27.64 17.40
CA ALA A 146 7.07 -27.13 18.63
C ALA A 146 6.77 -25.63 18.91
N GLY A 147 6.04 -24.93 18.03
CA GLY A 147 5.77 -23.51 18.17
C GLY A 147 7.01 -22.60 17.94
N LYS A 148 8.06 -23.12 17.31
CA LYS A 148 9.35 -22.44 17.11
C LYS A 148 9.54 -21.97 15.65
N THR A 149 8.48 -21.38 15.06
CA THR A 149 8.57 -20.75 13.75
C THR A 149 9.18 -19.35 13.83
N ARG A 150 9.77 -18.86 12.71
CA ARG A 150 10.26 -17.46 12.62
C ARG A 150 9.21 -16.47 13.09
N ARG A 151 7.97 -16.62 12.63
CA ARG A 151 6.87 -15.69 12.92
C ARG A 151 6.47 -15.68 14.41
N LEU A 152 6.56 -16.80 15.10
CA LEU A 152 6.20 -16.90 16.52
C LEU A 152 7.33 -16.44 17.44
N LEU A 153 8.59 -16.63 17.03
CA LEU A 153 9.77 -16.21 17.79
C LEU A 153 10.26 -14.80 17.43
N ALA A 154 9.93 -14.32 16.23
CA ALA A 154 10.11 -12.90 15.95
C ALA A 154 9.40 -12.12 17.06
N GLN A 155 10.15 -11.24 17.70
CA GLN A 155 9.81 -10.45 18.89
C GLN A 155 8.33 -10.18 19.04
N ALA A 156 7.82 -10.24 20.27
CA ALA A 156 6.42 -9.98 20.60
C ALA A 156 5.85 -8.92 19.64
N PRO A 157 4.75 -9.20 18.95
CA PRO A 157 4.25 -8.28 17.94
C PRO A 157 4.18 -6.91 18.63
N ARG A 158 4.96 -5.95 18.13
CA ARG A 158 4.82 -4.57 18.57
C ARG A 158 3.35 -4.28 18.39
N VAL A 159 2.63 -4.06 19.48
CA VAL A 159 1.21 -3.73 19.43
C VAL A 159 1.14 -2.33 18.83
N PHE A 160 1.05 -2.28 17.51
CA PHE A 160 0.83 -1.02 16.82
C PHE A 160 -0.60 -0.61 17.09
N ARG A 161 -0.76 0.41 17.90
CA ARG A 161 -2.06 1.04 18.05
C ARG A 161 -2.40 1.66 16.69
N ARG A 162 -3.37 1.07 15.99
CA ARG A 162 -3.99 1.72 14.85
C ARG A 162 -4.44 3.09 15.31
N PHE A 163 -3.91 4.14 14.70
CA PHE A 163 -4.37 5.48 14.94
C PHE A 163 -5.16 5.96 13.71
N GLU A 164 -6.21 6.64 13.96
CA GLU A 164 -6.99 7.36 12.95
C GLU A 164 -7.25 8.76 13.50
N LYS A 165 -7.07 9.76 12.65
CA LYS A 165 -7.40 11.13 13.02
C LYS A 165 -8.92 11.30 12.99
N GLU A 166 -9.43 12.03 13.96
CA GLU A 166 -10.88 12.23 14.13
C GLU A 166 -11.48 13.20 13.11
N GLN A 167 -10.65 14.04 12.48
CA GLN A 167 -11.09 15.12 11.62
C GLN A 167 -10.38 15.08 10.26
N VAL A 168 -11.10 15.53 9.23
CA VAL A 168 -10.52 15.77 7.90
C VAL A 168 -9.40 16.80 7.99
N ASN A 169 -8.38 16.65 7.15
CA ASN A 169 -7.21 17.52 7.13
C ASN A 169 -6.44 17.61 8.47
N ALA A 170 -6.71 16.73 9.44
CA ALA A 170 -5.89 16.68 10.64
C ALA A 170 -4.47 16.12 10.36
N LEU A 171 -4.36 15.18 9.43
CA LEU A 171 -3.09 14.61 8.99
C LEU A 171 -3.20 14.11 7.54
N TRP A 172 -2.28 14.55 6.69
CA TRP A 172 -2.06 13.93 5.40
C TRP A 172 -0.83 13.04 5.42
N GLN A 173 -0.91 11.89 4.79
CA GLN A 173 0.23 11.01 4.55
C GLN A 173 0.72 11.25 3.12
N GLY A 174 2.01 11.57 2.95
CA GLY A 174 2.64 11.79 1.66
C GLY A 174 3.61 10.66 1.33
N ASP A 175 3.55 10.16 0.10
CA ASP A 175 4.45 9.12 -0.37
C ASP A 175 4.59 9.12 -1.89
N ALA A 176 5.58 8.38 -2.39
CA ALA A 176 5.80 8.15 -3.80
C ALA A 176 5.63 6.68 -4.16
N LEU A 177 5.04 6.42 -5.33
CA LEU A 177 4.88 5.07 -5.87
C LEU A 177 5.58 4.96 -7.21
N VAL A 178 6.36 3.91 -7.39
CA VAL A 178 6.91 3.53 -8.69
C VAL A 178 5.77 3.01 -9.58
N GLY A 179 5.47 3.75 -10.64
CA GLY A 179 4.38 3.52 -11.57
C GLY A 179 4.76 2.72 -12.83
N PRO A 180 4.03 2.85 -13.94
CA PRO A 180 4.25 2.10 -15.17
C PRO A 180 5.45 2.62 -15.98
N TRP A 181 5.87 1.82 -16.95
CA TRP A 181 6.81 2.24 -17.98
C TRP A 181 6.08 2.90 -19.14
N LEU A 182 6.47 4.12 -19.49
CA LEU A 182 5.99 4.85 -20.66
C LEU A 182 7.13 5.12 -21.64
N PRO A 183 6.84 5.32 -22.95
CA PRO A 183 7.83 5.82 -23.89
C PRO A 183 8.44 7.14 -23.40
N ASP A 184 9.75 7.30 -23.62
CA ASP A 184 10.44 8.55 -23.30
C ASP A 184 10.00 9.64 -24.31
N PRO A 185 9.49 10.80 -23.90
CA PRO A 185 9.10 11.87 -24.81
C PRO A 185 10.21 12.35 -25.74
N GLN A 186 11.47 12.29 -25.30
CA GLN A 186 12.64 12.71 -26.08
C GLN A 186 13.21 11.60 -26.95
N LEU A 187 13.09 10.34 -26.51
CA LEU A 187 13.64 9.16 -27.20
C LEU A 187 12.61 8.03 -27.21
N PRO A 188 11.61 8.05 -28.10
CA PRO A 188 10.47 7.12 -28.07
C PRO A 188 10.82 5.63 -28.13
N ALA A 189 12.00 5.28 -28.65
CA ALA A 189 12.51 3.92 -28.61
C ALA A 189 12.91 3.44 -27.19
N ARG A 190 13.09 4.36 -26.24
CA ARG A 190 13.35 4.08 -24.85
C ARG A 190 12.09 4.21 -24.01
N LYS A 191 12.07 3.52 -22.89
CA LYS A 191 11.01 3.67 -21.89
C LYS A 191 11.56 4.33 -20.64
N ARG A 192 10.77 5.18 -20.03
CA ARG A 192 11.04 5.76 -18.71
C ARG A 192 9.98 5.30 -17.72
N ARG A 193 10.42 5.12 -16.48
CA ARG A 193 9.53 4.80 -15.37
C ARG A 193 8.78 6.06 -14.95
N ALA A 194 7.47 5.96 -14.81
CA ALA A 194 6.69 7.02 -14.18
C ALA A 194 6.68 6.82 -12.65
N HIS A 195 6.64 7.91 -11.91
CA HIS A 195 6.60 7.95 -10.44
C HIS A 195 5.41 8.79 -10.01
N LEU A 196 4.54 8.24 -9.17
CA LEU A 196 3.40 8.96 -8.61
C LEU A 196 3.80 9.61 -7.30
N PHE A 197 3.61 10.91 -7.17
CA PHE A 197 3.50 11.56 -5.88
C PHE A 197 2.03 11.76 -5.53
N CYS A 198 1.63 11.45 -4.30
CA CYS A 198 0.28 11.72 -3.82
C CYS A 198 0.25 11.94 -2.32
N PHE A 199 -0.83 12.58 -1.87
CA PHE A 199 -1.17 12.73 -0.47
C PHE A 199 -2.48 12.02 -0.19
N LEU A 200 -2.62 11.45 1.01
CA LEU A 200 -3.81 10.75 1.48
C LEU A 200 -4.26 11.38 2.81
N ASP A 201 -5.51 11.79 2.89
CA ASP A 201 -6.08 12.23 4.16
C ASP A 201 -6.32 11.05 5.10
N ASP A 202 -5.73 11.11 6.29
CA ASP A 202 -5.74 10.01 7.27
C ASP A 202 -7.15 9.66 7.76
N HIS A 203 -8.04 10.66 7.88
CA HIS A 203 -9.41 10.46 8.34
C HIS A 203 -10.29 9.89 7.23
N SER A 204 -10.42 10.59 6.13
CA SER A 204 -11.38 10.24 5.07
C SER A 204 -10.90 9.18 4.10
N ARG A 205 -9.59 8.92 4.01
CA ARG A 205 -8.94 8.13 2.96
C ARG A 205 -9.02 8.79 1.58
N LEU A 206 -9.50 10.03 1.51
CA LEU A 206 -9.50 10.78 0.26
C LEU A 206 -8.07 11.14 -0.15
N VAL A 207 -7.78 11.07 -1.44
CA VAL A 207 -6.52 11.56 -2.02
C VAL A 207 -6.74 13.01 -2.48
N PRO A 208 -6.21 14.02 -1.78
CA PRO A 208 -6.37 15.44 -2.14
C PRO A 208 -5.88 15.75 -3.55
N PHE A 209 -4.71 15.22 -3.90
CA PHE A 209 -4.12 15.24 -5.23
C PHE A 209 -2.99 14.24 -5.37
N GLY A 210 -2.76 13.78 -6.59
CA GLY A 210 -1.60 12.98 -7.01
C GLY A 210 -1.35 13.14 -8.49
N GLU A 211 -0.10 13.03 -8.91
CA GLU A 211 0.32 13.20 -10.31
C GLU A 211 1.55 12.35 -10.58
N PHE A 212 1.60 11.73 -11.78
CA PHE A 212 2.74 10.96 -12.25
C PHE A 212 3.75 11.86 -12.95
N PHE A 213 5.04 11.58 -12.75
CA PHE A 213 6.18 12.25 -13.38
C PHE A 213 7.23 11.23 -13.81
N PHE A 214 8.17 11.66 -14.66
CA PHE A 214 9.32 10.82 -15.04
C PHE A 214 10.52 10.92 -14.10
N ASP A 215 10.42 11.67 -13.03
CA ASP A 215 11.46 11.78 -11.98
C ASP A 215 10.83 12.04 -10.61
N GLU A 216 11.63 11.84 -9.55
CA GLU A 216 11.25 12.07 -8.16
C GLU A 216 11.87 13.36 -7.61
N ALA A 217 11.97 14.40 -8.41
CA ALA A 217 12.55 15.67 -8.00
C ALA A 217 11.61 16.46 -7.07
N LEU A 218 12.21 17.27 -6.18
CA LEU A 218 11.50 18.14 -5.24
C LEU A 218 10.41 19.01 -5.90
N PRO A 219 10.63 19.68 -7.04
CA PRO A 219 9.60 20.50 -7.67
C PRO A 219 8.34 19.71 -8.07
N ARG A 220 8.47 18.41 -8.35
CA ARG A 220 7.32 17.53 -8.68
C ARG A 220 6.42 17.36 -7.46
N MET A 221 7.01 17.02 -6.34
CA MET A 221 6.29 16.85 -5.08
C MET A 221 5.67 18.17 -4.61
N GLU A 222 6.39 19.30 -4.71
CA GLU A 222 5.88 20.64 -4.39
C GLU A 222 4.68 21.01 -5.26
N ARG A 223 4.72 20.70 -6.57
CA ARG A 223 3.59 20.89 -7.48
C ARG A 223 2.36 20.10 -7.02
N VAL A 224 2.54 18.81 -6.68
CA VAL A 224 1.45 17.97 -6.17
C VAL A 224 0.88 18.55 -4.89
N LEU A 225 1.72 18.97 -3.96
CA LEU A 225 1.27 19.57 -2.71
C LEU A 225 0.53 20.89 -2.94
N LYS A 226 1.05 21.79 -3.76
CA LYS A 226 0.36 23.06 -4.10
C LYS A 226 -1.07 22.81 -4.59
N VAL A 227 -1.24 21.90 -5.54
CA VAL A 227 -2.55 21.58 -6.10
C VAL A 227 -3.45 20.92 -5.06
N ALA A 228 -2.91 20.00 -4.24
CA ALA A 228 -3.64 19.36 -3.15
C ALA A 228 -4.20 20.40 -2.16
N LEU A 229 -3.36 21.36 -1.75
CA LEU A 229 -3.74 22.45 -0.81
C LEU A 229 -4.81 23.36 -1.40
N LEU A 230 -4.72 23.72 -2.67
CA LEU A 230 -5.74 24.53 -3.35
C LEU A 230 -7.09 23.80 -3.45
N ARG A 231 -7.06 22.48 -3.69
CA ARG A 231 -8.29 21.69 -3.88
C ARG A 231 -8.99 21.33 -2.58
N ARG A 232 -8.25 21.05 -1.52
CA ARG A 232 -8.79 20.44 -0.28
C ARG A 232 -8.42 21.21 1.00
N GLY A 233 -7.79 22.38 0.88
CA GLY A 233 -7.39 23.22 2.01
C GLY A 233 -6.14 22.74 2.73
N LEU A 234 -5.81 23.41 3.83
CA LEU A 234 -4.58 23.18 4.60
C LEU A 234 -4.76 22.05 5.61
N PRO A 235 -3.94 20.99 5.58
CA PRO A 235 -3.88 20.04 6.68
C PRO A 235 -3.21 20.67 7.91
N ARG A 236 -3.48 20.12 9.09
CA ARG A 236 -2.76 20.52 10.33
C ARG A 236 -1.35 19.95 10.36
N ALA A 237 -1.16 18.79 9.74
CA ALA A 237 0.13 18.11 9.68
C ALA A 237 0.27 17.26 8.42
N ILE A 238 1.51 17.01 8.02
CA ILE A 238 1.88 16.08 6.96
C ILE A 238 2.86 15.05 7.53
N TYR A 239 2.61 13.77 7.28
CA TYR A 239 3.45 12.65 7.65
C TYR A 239 4.11 12.05 6.41
N VAL A 240 5.43 12.07 6.36
CA VAL A 240 6.24 11.67 5.21
C VAL A 240 7.39 10.79 5.66
N ASP A 241 8.04 10.10 4.73
CA ASP A 241 9.28 9.38 5.01
C ASP A 241 10.48 10.33 5.09
N ASN A 242 11.66 9.72 5.31
CA ASN A 242 12.93 10.43 5.35
C ASN A 242 13.57 10.59 3.95
N GLY A 243 12.80 10.38 2.87
CA GLY A 243 13.26 10.57 1.51
C GLY A 243 13.84 11.98 1.30
N GLN A 244 14.83 12.07 0.41
CA GLN A 244 15.57 13.33 0.17
C GLN A 244 14.65 14.50 -0.18
N VAL A 245 13.59 14.24 -0.93
CA VAL A 245 12.58 15.24 -1.33
C VAL A 245 11.85 15.81 -0.13
N TYR A 246 11.41 14.94 0.79
CA TYR A 246 10.65 15.31 1.98
C TYR A 246 11.52 15.87 3.10
N SER A 247 12.83 15.62 3.06
CA SER A 247 13.81 16.14 4.04
C SER A 247 14.37 17.51 3.66
N SER A 248 14.03 18.04 2.47
CA SER A 248 14.58 19.29 1.96
C SER A 248 14.23 20.48 2.86
N ILE A 249 15.14 21.44 2.91
CA ILE A 249 14.96 22.72 3.64
C ILE A 249 13.80 23.51 3.02
N GLN A 250 13.71 23.53 1.68
CA GLN A 250 12.67 24.25 0.95
C GLN A 250 11.27 23.76 1.33
N PHE A 251 11.07 22.41 1.32
CA PHE A 251 9.82 21.81 1.75
C PHE A 251 9.47 22.14 3.21
N GLY A 252 10.47 22.04 4.11
CA GLY A 252 10.28 22.40 5.51
C GLY A 252 9.87 23.87 5.69
N ALA A 253 10.49 24.79 4.95
CA ALA A 253 10.18 26.22 4.98
C ALA A 253 8.77 26.52 4.45
N ALA A 254 8.36 25.85 3.36
CA ALA A 254 7.03 25.97 2.81
C ALA A 254 5.95 25.55 3.82
N LEU A 255 6.11 24.38 4.45
CA LEU A 255 5.18 23.89 5.47
C LEU A 255 5.10 24.82 6.69
N ALA A 256 6.26 25.32 7.16
CA ALA A 256 6.31 26.24 8.30
C ALA A 256 5.58 27.55 7.98
N THR A 257 5.74 28.09 6.76
CA THR A 257 5.06 29.31 6.30
C THR A 257 3.53 29.12 6.29
N LEU A 258 3.05 27.93 5.94
CA LEU A 258 1.63 27.59 5.90
C LEU A 258 1.08 27.12 7.25
N GLY A 259 1.89 27.08 8.30
CA GLY A 259 1.47 26.60 9.62
C GLY A 259 1.14 25.11 9.64
N ILE A 260 1.80 24.31 8.78
CA ILE A 260 1.63 22.86 8.66
C ILE A 260 2.77 22.16 9.40
N ARG A 261 2.46 21.29 10.36
CA ARG A 261 3.47 20.50 11.07
C ARG A 261 3.97 19.37 10.18
N ARG A 262 5.29 19.17 10.12
CA ARG A 262 5.90 18.03 9.44
C ARG A 262 6.25 16.94 10.45
N PHE A 263 5.77 15.73 10.22
CA PHE A 263 6.20 14.52 10.91
C PHE A 263 6.95 13.62 9.93
N GLN A 264 8.04 13.05 10.37
CA GLN A 264 8.82 12.09 9.60
C GLN A 264 8.72 10.71 10.26
N THR A 265 8.75 9.65 9.45
CA THR A 265 8.80 8.28 9.97
C THR A 265 10.07 8.08 10.78
N ALA A 266 9.95 7.44 11.95
CA ALA A 266 11.14 6.96 12.64
C ALA A 266 11.88 5.97 11.72
N PRO A 267 13.21 5.98 11.68
CA PRO A 267 13.98 5.01 10.90
C PRO A 267 13.52 3.58 11.23
N TYR A 268 13.32 2.75 10.20
CA TYR A 268 12.88 1.35 10.31
C TYR A 268 11.49 1.14 10.96
N SER A 269 10.58 2.11 10.87
CA SER A 269 9.21 2.02 11.40
C SER A 269 8.17 2.30 10.31
N PRO A 270 7.94 1.37 9.37
CA PRO A 270 7.03 1.56 8.24
C PRO A 270 5.56 1.59 8.66
N GLU A 271 5.24 1.13 9.86
CA GLU A 271 3.87 0.87 10.31
C GLU A 271 2.96 2.10 10.36
N GLY A 272 3.55 3.31 10.42
CA GLY A 272 2.80 4.56 10.39
C GLY A 272 2.13 4.88 9.04
N LYS A 273 2.54 4.21 7.95
CA LYS A 273 2.05 4.45 6.57
C LYS A 273 1.11 3.38 6.04
N GLY A 274 0.60 2.46 6.86
CA GLY A 274 -0.23 1.35 6.42
C GLY A 274 -1.47 1.76 5.59
N LYS A 275 -2.01 2.97 5.80
CA LYS A 275 -3.13 3.50 5.01
C LYS A 275 -2.70 3.89 3.59
N GLN A 276 -1.53 4.52 3.46
CA GLN A 276 -0.94 4.86 2.16
C GLN A 276 -0.55 3.59 1.39
N GLU A 277 0.03 2.60 2.08
CA GLU A 277 0.36 1.29 1.49
C GLU A 277 -0.89 0.59 0.95
N ARG A 278 -2.01 0.63 1.69
CA ARG A 278 -3.28 0.06 1.26
C ARG A 278 -3.86 0.80 0.04
N PHE A 279 -3.76 2.12 -0.01
CA PHE A 279 -4.12 2.88 -1.20
C PHE A 279 -3.27 2.46 -2.40
N PHE A 280 -1.96 2.34 -2.24
CA PHE A 280 -1.07 1.89 -3.30
C PHE A 280 -1.32 0.45 -3.74
N GLU A 281 -1.72 -0.43 -2.82
CA GLU A 281 -2.17 -1.79 -3.16
C GLU A 281 -3.42 -1.73 -4.04
N THR A 282 -4.42 -0.93 -3.66
CA THR A 282 -5.64 -0.73 -4.46
C THR A 282 -5.32 -0.19 -5.86
N LEU A 283 -4.42 0.79 -5.96
CA LEU A 283 -3.99 1.35 -7.24
C LEU A 283 -3.27 0.31 -8.11
N ARG A 284 -2.40 -0.52 -7.52
CA ARG A 284 -1.71 -1.60 -8.24
C ARG A 284 -2.66 -2.68 -8.74
N LEU A 285 -3.73 -2.94 -8.01
CA LEU A 285 -4.68 -4.01 -8.37
C LEU A 285 -5.79 -3.54 -9.32
N GLN A 286 -6.19 -2.27 -9.25
CA GLN A 286 -7.36 -1.78 -9.99
C GLN A 286 -7.02 -0.80 -11.12
N PHE A 287 -5.97 0.02 -10.97
CA PHE A 287 -5.65 1.05 -11.95
C PHE A 287 -4.50 0.64 -12.88
N LEU A 288 -3.37 0.16 -12.33
CA LEU A 288 -2.19 -0.14 -13.16
C LEU A 288 -2.42 -1.25 -14.20
N PRO A 289 -3.21 -2.31 -13.96
CA PRO A 289 -3.53 -3.29 -14.98
C PRO A 289 -4.31 -2.68 -16.15
N GLU A 290 -5.23 -1.74 -15.88
CA GLU A 290 -6.00 -1.04 -16.90
C GLU A 290 -5.12 -0.07 -17.73
N VAL A 291 -4.12 0.54 -17.12
CA VAL A 291 -3.10 1.33 -17.83
C VAL A 291 -2.35 0.47 -18.83
N GLU A 292 -1.96 -0.73 -18.44
CA GLU A 292 -1.28 -1.68 -19.34
C GLU A 292 -2.19 -2.16 -20.45
N ALA A 293 -3.44 -2.51 -20.13
CA ALA A 293 -4.44 -2.96 -21.09
C ALA A 293 -4.81 -1.86 -22.11
N SER A 294 -4.97 -0.61 -21.67
CA SER A 294 -5.32 0.52 -22.53
C SER A 294 -4.18 0.98 -23.46
N GLY A 295 -2.94 0.56 -23.18
CA GLY A 295 -1.77 0.92 -23.97
C GLY A 295 -1.46 2.41 -23.98
N LEU A 296 -1.69 3.11 -22.88
CA LEU A 296 -1.36 4.53 -22.71
C LEU A 296 0.14 4.78 -22.96
N THR A 297 0.44 5.81 -23.74
CA THR A 297 1.83 6.11 -24.15
C THR A 297 2.35 7.45 -23.65
N THR A 298 1.48 8.33 -23.16
CA THR A 298 1.88 9.66 -22.70
C THR A 298 1.61 9.86 -21.21
N LEU A 299 2.41 10.72 -20.58
CA LEU A 299 2.26 11.08 -19.18
C LEU A 299 0.95 11.85 -18.93
N THR A 300 0.53 12.68 -19.87
CA THR A 300 -0.73 13.43 -19.80
C THR A 300 -1.92 12.48 -19.79
N ALA A 301 -1.99 11.53 -20.73
CA ALA A 301 -3.06 10.54 -20.77
C ALA A 301 -3.08 9.65 -19.51
N LEU A 302 -1.90 9.31 -18.94
CA LEU A 302 -1.82 8.59 -17.69
C LEU A 302 -2.40 9.42 -16.54
N ASN A 303 -2.04 10.70 -16.41
CA ASN A 303 -2.52 11.58 -15.36
C ASN A 303 -4.03 11.87 -15.47
N GLU A 304 -4.54 12.12 -16.66
CA GLU A 304 -5.99 12.29 -16.90
C GLU A 304 -6.77 11.02 -16.52
N SER A 305 -6.25 9.84 -16.90
CA SER A 305 -6.85 8.56 -16.54
C SER A 305 -6.81 8.29 -15.04
N PHE A 306 -5.69 8.61 -14.39
CA PHE A 306 -5.54 8.49 -12.95
C PHE A 306 -6.56 9.38 -12.22
N TRP A 307 -6.73 10.61 -12.65
CA TRP A 307 -7.71 11.52 -12.07
C TRP A 307 -9.14 11.04 -12.29
N ALA A 308 -9.47 10.59 -13.50
CA ALA A 308 -10.78 10.02 -13.79
C ALA A 308 -11.07 8.80 -12.88
N TRP A 309 -10.11 7.88 -12.76
CA TRP A 309 -10.23 6.71 -11.88
C TRP A 309 -10.36 7.12 -10.41
N LEU A 310 -9.55 8.07 -9.95
CA LEU A 310 -9.57 8.53 -8.57
C LEU A 310 -10.93 9.12 -8.19
N GLU A 311 -11.46 10.03 -9.01
CA GLU A 311 -12.71 10.75 -8.74
C GLU A 311 -13.97 9.89 -9.00
N ARG A 312 -13.93 8.95 -9.96
CA ARG A 312 -15.10 8.16 -10.36
C ARG A 312 -15.15 6.78 -9.75
N VAL A 313 -14.01 6.22 -9.41
CA VAL A 313 -13.94 4.88 -8.84
C VAL A 313 -13.52 4.94 -7.38
N TYR A 314 -12.28 5.36 -7.09
CA TYR A 314 -11.73 5.26 -5.74
C TYR A 314 -12.49 6.12 -4.71
N HIS A 315 -12.73 7.39 -5.01
CA HIS A 315 -13.42 8.31 -4.09
C HIS A 315 -14.91 7.99 -3.88
N GLN A 316 -15.52 7.23 -4.80
CA GLN A 316 -16.92 6.81 -4.74
C GLN A 316 -17.11 5.41 -4.16
N HIS A 317 -16.04 4.63 -4.04
CA HIS A 317 -16.14 3.28 -3.50
C HIS A 317 -16.21 3.30 -1.97
N VAL A 318 -17.10 2.48 -1.38
CA VAL A 318 -17.21 2.35 0.08
C VAL A 318 -15.96 1.68 0.64
N HIS A 319 -15.22 2.39 1.47
CA HIS A 319 -14.00 1.88 2.08
C HIS A 319 -14.31 0.87 3.19
N SER A 320 -13.67 -0.29 3.16
CA SER A 320 -13.96 -1.43 4.05
C SER A 320 -13.79 -1.12 5.55
N GLU A 321 -12.87 -0.22 5.93
CA GLU A 321 -12.65 0.14 7.34
C GLU A 321 -13.56 1.26 7.83
N THR A 322 -13.88 2.23 6.95
CA THR A 322 -14.66 3.41 7.35
C THR A 322 -16.14 3.25 7.07
N HIS A 323 -16.53 2.25 6.28
CA HIS A 323 -17.91 1.98 5.82
C HIS A 323 -18.57 3.18 5.14
N GLN A 324 -17.78 4.11 4.65
CA GLN A 324 -18.18 5.30 3.90
C GLN A 324 -17.31 5.47 2.67
N THR A 325 -17.81 6.23 1.68
CA THR A 325 -16.95 6.62 0.57
C THR A 325 -15.96 7.70 1.02
N PRO A 326 -14.71 7.73 0.52
CA PRO A 326 -13.75 8.77 0.86
C PRO A 326 -14.30 10.19 0.63
N LEU A 327 -15.05 10.38 -0.46
CA LEU A 327 -15.65 11.67 -0.80
C LEU A 327 -16.72 12.09 0.23
N ALA A 328 -17.66 11.21 0.56
CA ALA A 328 -18.72 11.52 1.52
C ALA A 328 -18.14 11.80 2.91
N ARG A 329 -17.14 11.00 3.33
CA ARG A 329 -16.49 11.20 4.62
C ARG A 329 -15.71 12.51 4.70
N PHE A 330 -15.04 12.91 3.62
CA PHE A 330 -14.40 14.22 3.54
C PHE A 330 -15.43 15.35 3.56
N ALA A 331 -16.51 15.21 2.79
CA ALA A 331 -17.57 16.21 2.71
C ALA A 331 -18.26 16.46 4.06
N ALA A 332 -18.38 15.45 4.89
CA ALA A 332 -18.97 15.60 6.24
C ALA A 332 -18.15 16.50 7.19
N GLY A 333 -16.87 16.76 6.88
CA GLY A 333 -16.00 17.63 7.69
C GLY A 333 -15.58 18.92 6.98
N LEU A 334 -16.31 19.36 5.95
CA LEU A 334 -15.96 20.57 5.18
C LEU A 334 -15.91 21.85 6.02
N ASP A 335 -16.70 21.94 7.07
CA ASP A 335 -16.70 23.03 8.05
C ASP A 335 -15.36 23.20 8.78
N GLN A 336 -14.55 22.14 8.85
CA GLN A 336 -13.26 22.12 9.52
C GLN A 336 -12.08 22.40 8.58
N VAL A 337 -12.37 22.48 7.28
CA VAL A 337 -11.36 22.72 6.25
C VAL A 337 -10.87 24.17 6.31
N ARG A 338 -9.58 24.36 6.49
CA ARG A 338 -8.93 25.67 6.43
C ARG A 338 -8.61 26.01 4.97
N PRO A 339 -9.23 27.02 4.38
CA PRO A 339 -8.85 27.45 3.03
C PRO A 339 -7.46 28.05 3.03
N VAL A 340 -6.81 28.08 1.88
CA VAL A 340 -5.54 28.75 1.67
C VAL A 340 -5.73 29.92 0.70
N ASP A 341 -5.16 31.07 1.06
CA ASP A 341 -5.07 32.17 0.14
C ASP A 341 -4.02 31.89 -0.94
N PRO A 342 -4.35 32.06 -2.24
CA PRO A 342 -3.42 31.76 -3.34
C PRO A 342 -2.09 32.50 -3.27
N GLU A 343 -2.08 33.76 -2.81
CA GLU A 343 -0.84 34.53 -2.70
C GLU A 343 0.04 34.03 -1.53
N THR A 344 -0.57 33.69 -0.41
CA THR A 344 0.13 33.04 0.71
C THR A 344 0.72 31.70 0.27
N LEU A 345 -0.05 30.91 -0.51
CA LEU A 345 0.44 29.66 -1.05
C LEU A 345 1.62 29.88 -2.01
N ARG A 346 1.50 30.85 -2.94
CA ARG A 346 2.57 31.19 -3.87
C ARG A 346 3.85 31.52 -3.11
N ARG A 347 3.78 32.43 -2.13
CA ARG A 347 4.94 32.87 -1.32
C ARG A 347 5.55 31.74 -0.50
N ALA A 348 4.74 30.82 0.00
CA ALA A 348 5.25 29.68 0.78
C ALA A 348 6.18 28.77 -0.02
N PHE A 349 5.92 28.63 -1.32
CA PHE A 349 6.71 27.76 -2.21
C PHE A 349 7.78 28.50 -3.02
N LEU A 350 8.02 29.76 -2.74
CA LEU A 350 9.19 30.44 -3.33
C LEU A 350 10.48 29.82 -2.76
N TRP A 351 11.38 29.44 -3.65
CA TRP A 351 12.69 28.95 -3.25
C TRP A 351 13.55 30.10 -2.78
N ARG A 352 14.47 29.80 -1.86
CA ARG A 352 15.32 30.81 -1.23
C ARG A 352 16.77 30.48 -1.51
N GLU A 353 17.49 31.48 -2.04
CA GLU A 353 18.93 31.42 -2.22
C GLU A 353 19.57 32.74 -1.80
N LYS A 354 20.79 32.67 -1.23
CA LYS A 354 21.59 33.88 -0.91
C LYS A 354 22.55 34.17 -2.05
N ARG A 355 22.58 35.42 -2.49
CA ARG A 355 23.50 35.90 -3.49
C ARG A 355 24.04 37.27 -3.09
N THR A 356 25.34 37.51 -3.38
CA THR A 356 25.98 38.83 -3.20
C THR A 356 25.84 39.65 -4.48
N VAL A 357 25.42 40.90 -4.33
CA VAL A 357 25.28 41.85 -5.44
C VAL A 357 26.67 42.22 -5.94
N ARG A 358 26.88 42.12 -7.24
CA ARG A 358 28.15 42.46 -7.90
C ARG A 358 28.36 43.97 -7.97
N LYS A 359 29.61 44.39 -8.25
CA LYS A 359 29.98 45.80 -8.38
C LYS A 359 29.22 46.53 -9.49
N ASP A 360 28.75 45.81 -10.50
CA ASP A 360 27.98 46.34 -11.61
C ASP A 360 26.46 46.45 -11.31
N GLY A 361 26.06 46.29 -10.06
CA GLY A 361 24.65 46.35 -9.66
C GLY A 361 23.82 45.15 -10.15
N THR A 362 24.47 44.00 -10.44
CA THR A 362 23.78 42.81 -10.88
C THR A 362 24.00 41.66 -9.93
N LEU A 363 23.07 40.66 -9.99
CA LEU A 363 23.27 39.35 -9.41
C LEU A 363 22.92 38.25 -10.43
N SER A 364 23.43 37.05 -10.21
CA SER A 364 23.23 35.93 -11.11
C SER A 364 22.54 34.78 -10.40
N LEU A 365 21.51 34.23 -11.06
CA LEU A 365 20.81 33.02 -10.62
C LEU A 365 20.50 32.16 -11.83
N GLN A 366 20.89 30.87 -11.80
CA GLN A 366 20.60 29.88 -12.86
C GLN A 366 20.94 30.33 -14.29
N GLY A 367 22.02 31.09 -14.44
CA GLY A 367 22.45 31.61 -15.75
C GLY A 367 21.79 32.92 -16.16
N ASN A 368 20.81 33.41 -15.43
CA ASN A 368 20.20 34.71 -15.63
C ASN A 368 20.96 35.80 -14.90
N ARG A 369 20.91 37.02 -15.44
CA ARG A 369 21.36 38.23 -14.76
C ARG A 369 20.17 39.11 -14.42
N TYR A 370 20.19 39.68 -13.22
CA TYR A 370 19.11 40.50 -12.68
C TYR A 370 19.70 41.83 -12.23
N GLN A 371 19.03 42.91 -12.55
CA GLN A 371 19.41 44.23 -12.09
C GLN A 371 18.88 44.49 -10.69
N VAL A 372 19.72 45.04 -9.86
CA VAL A 372 19.44 45.36 -8.46
C VAL A 372 19.80 46.80 -8.19
N PRO A 373 19.10 47.52 -7.32
CA PRO A 373 19.45 48.91 -6.96
C PRO A 373 20.90 49.03 -6.51
N SER A 374 21.58 50.08 -6.97
CA SER A 374 23.02 50.30 -6.76
C SER A 374 23.41 50.43 -5.27
N ASN A 375 22.49 50.88 -4.41
CA ASN A 375 22.72 50.98 -2.97
C ASN A 375 22.86 49.61 -2.29
N LEU A 376 22.60 48.51 -3.00
CA LEU A 376 22.73 47.13 -2.50
C LEU A 376 24.03 46.46 -2.96
N VAL A 377 24.88 47.14 -3.73
CA VAL A 377 26.16 46.61 -4.19
C VAL A 377 27.01 46.13 -3.01
N GLY A 378 27.58 44.95 -3.12
CA GLY A 378 28.36 44.28 -2.07
C GLY A 378 27.54 43.64 -0.95
N ARG A 379 26.22 43.86 -0.90
CA ARG A 379 25.37 43.22 0.10
C ARG A 379 25.01 41.81 -0.33
N THR A 380 24.84 40.90 0.64
CA THR A 380 24.30 39.55 0.41
C THR A 380 22.79 39.55 0.66
N LEU A 381 22.03 39.32 -0.40
CA LEU A 381 20.55 39.31 -0.36
C LEU A 381 20.05 37.89 -0.32
N GLU A 382 18.90 37.65 0.35
CA GLU A 382 18.07 36.47 0.19
C GLU A 382 17.15 36.73 -1.00
N LEU A 383 17.25 35.86 -2.00
CA LEU A 383 16.41 35.86 -3.19
C LEU A 383 15.28 34.89 -2.97
N ARG A 384 14.02 35.27 -3.25
CA ARG A 384 12.88 34.39 -3.27
C ARG A 384 12.30 34.37 -4.68
N PHE A 385 12.22 33.18 -5.27
CA PHE A 385 11.84 33.01 -6.67
C PHE A 385 11.02 31.74 -6.86
N ASP A 386 10.15 31.73 -7.86
CA ASP A 386 9.47 30.53 -8.31
C ASP A 386 10.44 29.72 -9.19
N PRO A 387 10.77 28.46 -8.84
CA PRO A 387 11.65 27.63 -9.67
C PRO A 387 11.07 27.34 -11.05
N PHE A 388 9.75 27.49 -11.25
CA PHE A 388 9.07 27.31 -12.54
C PHE A 388 9.05 28.59 -13.40
N ASP A 389 9.28 29.75 -12.78
CA ASP A 389 9.35 31.04 -13.46
C ASP A 389 10.46 31.90 -12.86
N LEU A 390 11.51 32.13 -13.64
CA LEU A 390 12.67 32.92 -13.27
C LEU A 390 12.64 34.35 -13.84
N ALA A 391 11.49 34.81 -14.36
CA ALA A 391 11.42 36.19 -14.93
C ALA A 391 11.54 37.25 -13.84
N GLU A 392 11.02 36.97 -12.66
CA GLU A 392 11.07 37.90 -11.52
C GLU A 392 11.49 37.17 -10.24
N MET A 393 12.08 37.93 -9.32
CA MET A 393 12.39 37.46 -7.99
C MET A 393 12.20 38.55 -6.94
N GLU A 394 11.86 38.15 -5.74
CA GLU A 394 11.74 39.03 -4.57
C GLU A 394 13.11 39.14 -3.87
N LEU A 395 13.50 40.35 -3.47
CA LEU A 395 14.74 40.62 -2.79
C LEU A 395 14.50 40.90 -1.31
N TYR A 396 15.24 40.21 -0.46
CA TYR A 396 15.17 40.38 0.99
C TYR A 396 16.57 40.66 1.56
N LEU A 397 16.62 41.55 2.54
CA LEU A 397 17.80 41.82 3.36
C LEU A 397 17.37 41.77 4.84
N ASP A 398 18.01 40.93 5.62
CA ASP A 398 17.76 40.75 7.05
C ASP A 398 16.25 40.54 7.37
N GLY A 399 15.56 39.75 6.50
CA GLY A 399 14.16 39.44 6.63
C GLY A 399 13.18 40.50 6.12
N LYS A 400 13.69 41.69 5.73
CA LYS A 400 12.83 42.78 5.19
C LYS A 400 12.82 42.72 3.67
N GLU A 401 11.62 42.78 3.09
CA GLU A 401 11.41 42.87 1.64
C GLU A 401 11.91 44.23 1.12
N LEU A 402 12.76 44.20 0.11
CA LEU A 402 13.33 45.40 -0.53
C LEU A 402 12.66 45.74 -1.86
N GLY A 403 11.96 44.78 -2.46
CA GLY A 403 11.33 44.91 -3.76
C GLY A 403 11.59 43.69 -4.64
N ARG A 404 11.41 43.88 -5.96
CA ARG A 404 11.60 42.84 -6.96
C ARG A 404 12.72 43.17 -7.91
N ALA A 405 13.44 42.14 -8.38
CA ALA A 405 14.38 42.25 -9.48
C ALA A 405 13.84 41.53 -10.69
N THR A 406 13.94 42.14 -11.84
CA THR A 406 13.59 41.58 -13.14
C THR A 406 14.83 41.10 -13.88
N VAL A 407 14.65 40.13 -14.74
CA VAL A 407 15.76 39.60 -15.53
C VAL A 407 16.29 40.63 -16.52
N LEU A 408 17.58 40.88 -16.48
CA LEU A 408 18.26 41.78 -17.41
C LEU A 408 18.77 41.05 -18.66
N LEU A 409 19.35 39.87 -18.45
CA LEU A 409 19.76 38.95 -19.51
C LEU A 409 19.27 37.56 -19.15
N GLN A 410 18.37 37.03 -19.97
CA GLN A 410 17.75 35.73 -19.76
C GLN A 410 18.59 34.61 -20.38
N GLY A 411 19.06 33.69 -19.54
CA GLY A 411 19.69 32.45 -19.96
C GLY A 411 18.74 31.24 -19.83
N ARG A 412 17.84 31.26 -18.85
CA ARG A 412 16.85 30.20 -18.61
C ARG A 412 15.55 30.79 -18.10
N SER A 413 14.44 30.31 -18.60
CA SER A 413 13.11 30.69 -18.11
C SER A 413 12.72 29.96 -16.83
N ARG A 414 13.35 28.81 -16.57
CA ARG A 414 13.06 27.95 -15.42
C ARG A 414 14.34 27.45 -14.76
N HIS A 415 14.24 27.14 -13.48
CA HIS A 415 15.32 26.53 -12.71
C HIS A 415 15.67 25.15 -13.30
N LEU A 416 16.96 24.75 -13.22
CA LEU A 416 17.45 23.47 -13.76
C LEU A 416 16.67 22.26 -13.17
N ALA A 417 16.29 22.31 -11.91
CA ALA A 417 15.56 21.25 -11.24
C ALA A 417 14.14 21.02 -11.78
N VAL A 418 13.57 21.97 -12.53
CA VAL A 418 12.24 21.84 -13.19
C VAL A 418 12.34 21.66 -14.70
N ALA A 419 13.56 21.56 -15.26
CA ALA A 419 13.76 21.26 -16.66
C ALA A 419 13.16 19.88 -17.01
N GLY A 420 12.58 19.74 -18.22
CA GLY A 420 12.00 18.49 -18.70
C GLY A 420 10.52 18.29 -18.36
N LEU A 421 9.80 19.33 -17.92
CA LEU A 421 8.33 19.31 -17.82
C LEU A 421 7.63 19.46 -19.17
N ASP A 422 8.31 20.00 -20.17
CA ASP A 422 7.76 20.31 -21.48
C ASP A 422 8.27 19.30 -22.51
N GLY A 423 7.37 18.79 -23.34
CA GLY A 423 7.68 18.00 -24.51
C GLY A 423 7.04 16.62 -24.54
N GLU A 424 5.78 16.54 -24.95
CA GLU A 424 5.14 15.30 -25.35
C GLU A 424 5.24 15.17 -26.87
N LEU A 425 5.94 14.10 -27.31
CA LEU A 425 5.84 13.63 -28.69
C LEU A 425 4.72 12.59 -28.75
N SER A 426 3.73 12.79 -29.63
CA SER A 426 2.68 11.80 -29.84
C SER A 426 3.24 10.58 -30.57
N ILE A 427 3.10 9.42 -29.96
CA ILE A 427 3.49 8.13 -30.54
C ILE A 427 2.22 7.40 -30.98
N PRO A 428 2.18 6.74 -32.18
CA PRO A 428 1.02 6.00 -32.60
C PRO A 428 0.67 4.87 -31.63
N ALA A 429 -0.61 4.82 -31.25
CA ALA A 429 -1.13 3.90 -30.25
C ALA A 429 -1.17 2.45 -30.76
N LYS A 430 -0.94 1.48 -29.87
CA LYS A 430 -1.26 0.05 -30.06
C LYS A 430 -2.75 -0.13 -30.35
N ALA A 431 -3.12 -1.27 -30.99
CA ALA A 431 -4.51 -1.64 -31.19
C ALA A 431 -5.32 -1.52 -29.90
N LYS A 432 -6.45 -0.80 -29.96
CA LYS A 432 -7.29 -0.52 -28.79
C LYS A 432 -7.94 -1.81 -28.26
N PRO A 433 -8.05 -1.99 -26.95
CA PRO A 433 -8.82 -3.08 -26.38
C PRO A 433 -10.30 -2.98 -26.76
N GLN A 434 -11.04 -4.10 -26.74
CA GLN A 434 -12.49 -4.11 -27.05
C GLN A 434 -13.29 -3.17 -26.15
N VAL A 435 -12.87 -2.98 -24.90
CA VAL A 435 -13.41 -2.00 -23.95
C VAL A 435 -12.24 -1.24 -23.34
N ASP A 436 -12.14 0.05 -23.62
CA ASP A 436 -11.17 0.96 -22.99
C ASP A 436 -11.85 1.65 -21.79
N PHE A 437 -11.75 1.02 -20.63
CA PHE A 437 -12.33 1.50 -19.38
C PHE A 437 -11.80 2.89 -19.00
N LEU A 438 -10.51 3.13 -19.16
CA LEU A 438 -9.92 4.43 -18.82
C LEU A 438 -10.35 5.54 -19.78
N ALA A 439 -10.54 5.23 -21.07
CA ALA A 439 -11.09 6.19 -22.02
C ALA A 439 -12.54 6.57 -21.68
N ALA A 440 -13.36 5.61 -21.27
CA ALA A 440 -14.72 5.86 -20.80
C ALA A 440 -14.74 6.77 -19.56
N LEU A 441 -13.91 6.49 -18.56
CA LEU A 441 -13.79 7.32 -17.36
C LEU A 441 -13.32 8.74 -17.68
N ARG A 442 -12.35 8.91 -18.58
CA ARG A 442 -11.89 10.25 -19.01
C ARG A 442 -13.01 11.04 -19.67
N ALA A 443 -13.76 10.42 -20.58
CA ALA A 443 -14.89 11.07 -21.25
C ALA A 443 -15.96 11.51 -20.24
N GLU A 444 -16.29 10.66 -19.28
CA GLU A 444 -17.24 11.00 -18.21
C GLU A 444 -16.73 12.17 -17.35
N GLN A 445 -15.47 12.15 -16.94
CA GLN A 445 -14.87 13.22 -16.15
C GLN A 445 -14.81 14.54 -16.92
N GLN A 446 -14.48 14.51 -18.22
CA GLN A 446 -14.49 15.70 -19.09
C GLN A 446 -15.87 16.30 -19.18
N THR A 447 -16.92 15.47 -19.38
CA THR A 447 -18.30 15.92 -19.47
C THR A 447 -18.74 16.65 -18.19
N VAL A 448 -18.43 16.07 -17.02
CA VAL A 448 -18.76 16.71 -15.74
C VAL A 448 -17.98 18.01 -15.51
N SER A 449 -16.70 18.03 -15.90
CA SER A 449 -15.88 19.23 -15.80
C SER A 449 -16.42 20.35 -16.72
N GLN A 450 -16.82 20.03 -17.96
CA GLN A 450 -17.44 20.97 -18.89
C GLN A 450 -18.77 21.50 -18.36
N GLN A 451 -19.62 20.64 -17.79
CA GLN A 451 -20.89 21.06 -17.17
C GLN A 451 -20.67 21.97 -15.97
N ALA A 452 -19.67 21.69 -15.14
CA ALA A 452 -19.31 22.54 -14.02
C ALA A 452 -18.79 23.90 -14.48
N LEU A 453 -17.91 23.94 -15.51
CA LEU A 453 -17.40 25.18 -16.10
C LEU A 453 -18.49 25.97 -16.83
N GLY A 454 -19.42 25.32 -17.52
CA GLY A 454 -20.55 25.95 -18.20
C GLY A 454 -21.53 26.65 -17.23
N ARG A 455 -21.50 26.31 -15.94
CA ARG A 455 -22.27 27.00 -14.89
C ARG A 455 -21.54 28.23 -14.32
N LEU A 456 -20.24 28.40 -14.60
CA LEU A 456 -19.45 29.56 -14.20
C LEU A 456 -19.52 30.63 -15.29
N SER A 457 -20.28 31.69 -15.06
CA SER A 457 -20.27 32.84 -15.97
C SER A 457 -19.11 33.76 -15.59
N PHE A 458 -18.08 33.78 -16.41
CA PHE A 458 -16.97 34.73 -16.27
C PHE A 458 -17.35 36.16 -16.70
N ALA A 459 -18.53 36.35 -17.23
CA ALA A 459 -19.02 37.68 -17.67
C ALA A 459 -19.09 38.68 -16.51
N SER A 460 -19.31 38.22 -15.27
CA SER A 460 -19.30 39.06 -14.08
C SER A 460 -17.92 39.44 -13.58
N LEU A 461 -16.86 38.75 -14.07
CA LEU A 461 -15.48 39.02 -13.67
C LEU A 461 -14.76 39.93 -14.69
N LEU A 462 -15.32 40.14 -15.86
CA LEU A 462 -14.79 41.12 -16.81
C LEU A 462 -15.12 42.53 -16.29
N PRO A 463 -14.13 43.45 -16.19
CA PRO A 463 -14.45 44.83 -15.85
C PRO A 463 -15.39 45.36 -16.93
N ASN A 464 -16.51 45.92 -16.48
CA ASN A 464 -17.52 46.55 -17.35
C ASN A 464 -16.78 47.51 -18.30
N PRO A 465 -16.88 47.38 -19.64
CA PRO A 465 -16.31 48.37 -20.55
C PRO A 465 -16.94 49.71 -20.17
N ARG A 466 -16.12 50.62 -19.68
CA ARG A 466 -16.54 51.99 -19.33
C ARG A 466 -17.36 52.49 -20.52
N LYS A 467 -18.62 52.92 -20.26
CA LYS A 467 -19.36 53.74 -21.20
C LYS A 467 -18.44 54.88 -21.63
N PRO A 468 -18.29 55.12 -22.94
CA PRO A 468 -17.55 56.30 -23.38
C PRO A 468 -18.14 57.53 -22.69
N ALA A 469 -17.27 58.33 -22.10
CA ALA A 469 -17.67 59.61 -21.51
C ALA A 469 -18.34 60.41 -22.60
N SER A 470 -19.62 60.75 -22.41
CA SER A 470 -20.29 61.75 -23.23
C SER A 470 -19.54 63.04 -23.10
N ASN A 471 -18.96 63.53 -24.25
CA ASN A 471 -18.44 64.88 -24.33
C ASN A 471 -19.54 65.88 -23.89
N PRO A 472 -19.23 66.85 -23.07
CA PRO A 472 -20.09 67.97 -22.91
C PRO A 472 -19.94 68.83 -24.16
N SER A 473 -20.94 68.83 -25.03
CA SER A 473 -21.09 69.80 -26.12
C SER A 473 -21.31 71.16 -25.49
N GLU A 474 -20.61 72.10 -26.04
CA GLU A 474 -20.76 73.51 -26.03
C GLU A 474 -22.20 74.01 -25.87
N GLU A 475 -22.42 74.86 -24.85
CA GLU A 475 -23.12 76.17 -24.94
C GLU A 475 -22.63 77.06 -23.81
#